data_c7290cc3d5eb23b27fe99caa7519fc27
#
_entry.id   c7290cc3d5eb23b27fe99caa7519fc27
#
_cell.length_a   1.000
_cell.length_b   1.000
_cell.length_c   1.000
_cell.angle_alpha   90.00
_cell.angle_beta   90.00
_cell.angle_gamma   90.00
#
_symmetry.space_group_name_H-M   'P 1'
#
loop_
_entity.id
_entity.type
_entity.pdbx_description
1 polymer ?
#
loop_
_entity_poly.entity_id
_entity_poly.type
_entity_poly.pdbx_seq_one_letter_code
_entity_poly.pdbx_strand_id
1 'polypeptide(L)'
;MSNITEKAAALLKEGTVKMIIGYEMGTERPRPFFCHTAEECEKLIMNAECKNNLAVYLTKKEIIGEDKIAVIGNYYVVKTIIQLYRENQINLDNLMVMTADENGEVISFDTIEAMKEYTDTHEPAPNPKVLAALEKIDKMSREERWTYWKNELSKCIRCYACRAACPLCYCNRCITEVNCPQWIEPWSAPLSNMEWQINRVMHMSGRCVGCGECAAACPLDLPIGL
;
A
#
# COMPACT_ATOMS: atom_id res chain seq x y z
N MET A 1 -9.20 24.87 10.17
CA MET A 1 -9.35 23.58 9.44
C MET A 1 -8.13 23.41 8.55
N SER A 2 -7.70 22.19 8.26
CA SER A 2 -6.59 22.00 7.32
C SER A 2 -7.07 22.31 5.90
N ASN A 3 -6.20 22.80 5.04
CA ASN A 3 -6.50 23.10 3.63
C ASN A 3 -7.09 21.87 2.90
N ILE A 4 -6.67 20.65 3.32
CA ILE A 4 -7.16 19.39 2.76
C ILE A 4 -8.62 19.10 3.11
N THR A 5 -9.06 19.44 4.32
CA THR A 5 -10.45 19.27 4.80
C THR A 5 -11.42 20.15 4.04
N GLU A 6 -11.03 21.43 3.83
CA GLU A 6 -11.84 22.40 3.08
C GLU A 6 -11.97 21.99 1.61
N LYS A 7 -10.87 21.60 0.98
CA LYS A 7 -10.88 21.15 -0.41
C LYS A 7 -11.70 19.88 -0.59
N ALA A 8 -11.55 18.91 0.31
CA ALA A 8 -12.31 17.68 0.31
C ALA A 8 -13.82 17.94 0.44
N ALA A 9 -14.21 18.80 1.41
CA ALA A 9 -15.61 19.16 1.60
C ALA A 9 -16.21 19.88 0.38
N ALA A 10 -15.43 20.74 -0.29
CA ALA A 10 -15.86 21.42 -1.50
C ALA A 10 -16.17 20.41 -2.63
N LEU A 11 -15.26 19.45 -2.88
CA LEU A 11 -15.42 18.42 -3.92
C LEU A 11 -16.69 17.57 -3.72
N LEU A 12 -17.03 17.23 -2.47
CA LEU A 12 -18.26 16.48 -2.16
C LEU A 12 -19.52 17.36 -2.31
N LYS A 13 -19.47 18.61 -1.86
CA LYS A 13 -20.61 19.56 -2.00
C LYS A 13 -20.94 19.88 -3.45
N GLU A 14 -19.92 20.00 -4.29
CA GLU A 14 -20.06 20.25 -5.73
C GLU A 14 -20.48 19.01 -6.50
N GLY A 15 -20.44 17.83 -5.86
CA GLY A 15 -20.71 16.55 -6.52
C GLY A 15 -19.63 16.13 -7.53
N THR A 16 -18.44 16.75 -7.46
CA THR A 16 -17.30 16.42 -8.32
C THR A 16 -16.82 15.00 -8.08
N VAL A 17 -16.86 14.55 -6.85
CA VAL A 17 -16.59 13.17 -6.43
C VAL A 17 -17.69 12.67 -5.50
N LYS A 18 -17.92 11.36 -5.51
CA LYS A 18 -18.94 10.72 -4.66
C LYS A 18 -18.40 10.28 -3.32
N MET A 19 -17.11 10.03 -3.25
CA MET A 19 -16.44 9.54 -2.05
C MET A 19 -14.98 10.02 -2.03
N ILE A 20 -14.47 10.23 -0.84
CA ILE A 20 -13.05 10.51 -0.61
C ILE A 20 -12.47 9.44 0.30
N ILE A 21 -11.39 8.80 -0.14
CA ILE A 21 -10.62 7.87 0.66
C ILE A 21 -9.43 8.63 1.24
N GLY A 22 -9.36 8.72 2.56
CA GLY A 22 -8.32 9.44 3.27
C GLY A 22 -8.01 8.77 4.61
N TYR A 23 -7.57 9.55 5.58
CA TYR A 23 -7.24 9.09 6.91
C TYR A 23 -8.05 9.84 7.96
N GLU A 24 -8.42 9.15 9.02
CA GLU A 24 -8.92 9.75 10.26
C GLU A 24 -8.09 9.28 11.45
N MET A 25 -8.16 9.99 12.58
CA MET A 25 -7.54 9.51 13.81
C MET A 25 -8.32 8.32 14.36
N GLY A 26 -7.64 7.19 14.51
CA GLY A 26 -8.14 6.03 15.24
C GLY A 26 -7.83 6.15 16.73
N THR A 27 -7.93 5.02 17.47
CA THR A 27 -7.67 5.01 18.91
C THR A 27 -6.21 5.34 19.26
N GLU A 28 -5.27 4.80 18.49
CA GLU A 28 -3.83 4.94 18.74
C GLU A 28 -3.06 5.55 17.57
N ARG A 29 -3.56 5.38 16.35
CA ARG A 29 -2.90 5.80 15.11
C ARG A 29 -3.93 6.13 14.04
N PRO A 30 -3.54 6.91 12.99
CA PRO A 30 -4.38 7.14 11.82
C PRO A 30 -4.80 5.82 11.18
N ARG A 31 -6.02 5.78 10.67
CA ARG A 31 -6.59 4.66 9.95
C ARG A 31 -7.26 5.12 8.65
N PRO A 32 -7.47 4.21 7.69
CA PRO A 32 -8.24 4.53 6.49
C PRO A 32 -9.65 5.00 6.84
N PHE A 33 -10.10 6.04 6.14
CA PHE A 33 -11.41 6.63 6.30
C PHE A 33 -12.06 6.94 4.95
N PHE A 34 -13.36 6.66 4.85
CA PHE A 34 -14.15 6.83 3.65
C PHE A 34 -15.20 7.92 3.89
N CYS A 35 -14.97 9.11 3.34
CA CYS A 35 -15.86 10.24 3.45
C CYS A 35 -16.92 10.20 2.35
N HIS A 36 -18.18 10.27 2.73
CA HIS A 36 -19.32 10.34 1.82
C HIS A 36 -20.04 11.69 1.88
N THR A 37 -19.85 12.45 2.94
CA THR A 37 -20.48 13.77 3.12
C THR A 37 -19.43 14.85 3.45
N ALA A 38 -19.78 16.10 3.19
CA ALA A 38 -18.88 17.22 3.45
C ALA A 38 -18.59 17.40 4.96
N GLU A 39 -19.57 17.07 5.81
CA GLU A 39 -19.43 17.15 7.28
C GLU A 39 -18.42 16.12 7.79
N GLU A 40 -18.38 14.94 7.18
CA GLU A 40 -17.40 13.89 7.54
C GLU A 40 -15.96 14.31 7.24
N CYS A 41 -15.75 15.22 6.28
CA CYS A 41 -14.41 15.70 5.92
C CYS A 41 -13.69 16.40 7.10
N GLU A 42 -14.41 16.87 8.12
CA GLU A 42 -13.80 17.45 9.32
C GLU A 42 -12.90 16.46 10.09
N LYS A 43 -13.14 15.15 9.90
CA LYS A 43 -12.35 14.08 10.50
C LYS A 43 -11.07 13.76 9.72
N LEU A 44 -10.96 14.25 8.48
CA LEU A 44 -9.80 13.97 7.63
C LEU A 44 -8.54 14.60 8.23
N ILE A 45 -7.51 13.78 8.28
CA ILE A 45 -6.16 14.19 8.67
C ILE A 45 -5.16 13.77 7.59
N MET A 46 -4.07 14.52 7.51
CA MET A 46 -2.89 14.14 6.74
C MET A 46 -1.65 14.59 7.49
N ASN A 47 -0.84 13.63 7.94
CA ASN A 47 0.39 13.88 8.70
C ASN A 47 1.36 12.71 8.51
N ALA A 48 2.55 12.79 9.10
CA ALA A 48 3.60 11.78 8.98
C ALA A 48 3.21 10.38 9.52
N GLU A 49 2.17 10.29 10.35
CA GLU A 49 1.66 9.03 10.89
C GLU A 49 0.65 8.33 9.96
N CYS A 50 0.21 9.01 8.89
CA CYS A 50 -0.67 8.46 7.86
C CYS A 50 0.12 7.51 6.93
N LYS A 51 0.40 6.29 7.39
CA LYS A 51 1.29 5.33 6.71
C LYS A 51 0.57 4.37 5.79
N ASN A 52 -0.70 4.01 6.08
CA ASN A 52 -1.43 3.03 5.30
C ASN A 52 -1.45 3.37 3.80
N ASN A 53 -1.19 2.39 2.96
CA ASN A 53 -1.26 2.58 1.52
C ASN A 53 -2.70 2.43 1.01
N LEU A 54 -3.40 3.55 0.91
CA LEU A 54 -4.83 3.59 0.54
C LEU A 54 -5.10 3.11 -0.89
N ALA A 55 -4.09 3.00 -1.75
CA ALA A 55 -4.26 2.45 -3.08
C ALA A 55 -4.71 0.98 -3.09
N VAL A 56 -4.63 0.27 -1.95
CA VAL A 56 -5.19 -1.08 -1.77
C VAL A 56 -6.69 -1.14 -2.04
N TYR A 57 -7.40 -0.03 -1.90
CA TYR A 57 -8.85 0.04 -2.14
C TYR A 57 -9.20 0.32 -3.60
N LEU A 58 -8.26 0.86 -4.40
CA LEU A 58 -8.53 1.34 -5.76
C LEU A 58 -8.73 0.22 -6.79
N THR A 59 -8.39 -1.01 -6.46
CA THR A 59 -8.64 -2.20 -7.31
C THR A 59 -9.89 -2.98 -6.89
N LYS A 60 -10.58 -2.54 -5.83
CA LYS A 60 -11.77 -3.21 -5.26
C LYS A 60 -13.03 -2.53 -5.78
N LYS A 61 -13.59 -3.10 -6.85
CA LYS A 61 -14.79 -2.54 -7.51
C LYS A 61 -15.98 -2.41 -6.56
N GLU A 62 -16.10 -3.28 -5.59
CA GLU A 62 -17.14 -3.26 -4.56
C GLU A 62 -17.02 -2.03 -3.62
N ILE A 63 -15.85 -1.39 -3.56
CA ILE A 63 -15.61 -0.19 -2.74
C ILE A 63 -15.73 1.08 -3.59
N ILE A 64 -15.02 1.11 -4.74
CA ILE A 64 -14.94 2.33 -5.55
C ILE A 64 -16.15 2.54 -6.45
N GLY A 65 -16.89 1.46 -6.81
CA GLY A 65 -18.00 1.55 -7.76
C GLY A 65 -17.56 2.03 -9.15
N GLU A 66 -18.47 2.74 -9.83
CA GLU A 66 -18.24 3.33 -11.16
C GLU A 66 -18.13 4.86 -11.11
N ASP A 67 -18.43 5.45 -9.97
CA ASP A 67 -18.43 6.91 -9.79
C ASP A 67 -17.00 7.46 -9.64
N LYS A 68 -16.86 8.76 -9.89
CA LYS A 68 -15.59 9.45 -9.63
C LYS A 68 -15.35 9.58 -8.13
N ILE A 69 -14.15 9.19 -7.69
CA ILE A 69 -13.71 9.26 -6.30
C ILE A 69 -12.43 10.06 -6.17
N ALA A 70 -12.13 10.53 -4.96
CA ALA A 70 -10.82 11.09 -4.65
C ALA A 70 -10.06 10.22 -3.64
N VAL A 71 -8.75 10.19 -3.74
CA VAL A 71 -7.87 9.60 -2.73
C VAL A 71 -6.88 10.63 -2.23
N ILE A 72 -6.75 10.71 -0.92
CA ILE A 72 -5.77 11.55 -0.23
C ILE A 72 -4.72 10.62 0.34
N GLY A 73 -3.50 10.68 -0.15
CA GLY A 73 -2.47 9.73 0.23
C GLY A 73 -1.08 10.33 0.31
N ASN A 74 -0.20 9.58 0.95
CA ASN A 74 1.22 9.91 1.04
C ASN A 74 1.98 9.54 -0.25
N TYR A 75 3.28 9.81 -0.28
CA TYR A 75 4.19 9.45 -1.37
C TYR A 75 3.98 8.03 -1.91
N TYR A 76 3.86 7.03 -1.04
CA TYR A 76 3.72 5.63 -1.46
C TYR A 76 2.35 5.33 -2.10
N VAL A 77 1.30 6.05 -1.71
CA VAL A 77 -0.01 5.96 -2.38
C VAL A 77 0.11 6.48 -3.81
N VAL A 78 0.73 7.64 -4.02
CA VAL A 78 0.95 8.22 -5.36
C VAL A 78 1.81 7.28 -6.21
N LYS A 79 2.93 6.79 -5.68
CA LYS A 79 3.82 5.83 -6.37
C LYS A 79 3.09 4.53 -6.74
N THR A 80 2.19 4.05 -5.88
CA THR A 80 1.39 2.87 -6.15
C THR A 80 0.36 3.11 -7.25
N ILE A 81 -0.28 4.27 -7.28
CA ILE A 81 -1.23 4.64 -8.33
C ILE A 81 -0.55 4.65 -9.69
N ILE A 82 0.65 5.19 -9.79
CA ILE A 82 1.46 5.14 -11.02
C ILE A 82 1.67 3.68 -11.47
N GLN A 83 2.02 2.79 -10.54
CA GLN A 83 2.24 1.38 -10.86
C GLN A 83 0.96 0.67 -11.28
N LEU A 84 -0.15 0.86 -10.56
CA LEU A 84 -1.45 0.27 -10.90
C LEU A 84 -1.96 0.77 -12.26
N TYR A 85 -1.74 2.05 -12.58
CA TYR A 85 -2.08 2.60 -13.90
C TYR A 85 -1.26 1.94 -15.01
N ARG A 86 0.06 1.79 -14.83
CA ARG A 86 0.94 1.09 -15.79
C ARG A 86 0.53 -0.37 -16.02
N GLU A 87 -0.07 -0.99 -15.01
CA GLU A 87 -0.56 -2.37 -15.05
C GLU A 87 -2.02 -2.48 -15.55
N ASN A 88 -2.63 -1.36 -15.97
CA ASN A 88 -4.04 -1.29 -16.41
C ASN A 88 -5.05 -1.79 -15.36
N GLN A 89 -4.76 -1.57 -14.07
CA GLN A 89 -5.64 -2.00 -12.99
C GLN A 89 -6.61 -0.90 -12.55
N ILE A 90 -6.30 0.35 -12.85
CA ILE A 90 -7.13 1.52 -12.52
C ILE A 90 -7.23 2.46 -13.71
N ASN A 91 -8.35 3.21 -13.77
CA ASN A 91 -8.55 4.31 -14.70
C ASN A 91 -8.49 5.64 -13.95
N LEU A 92 -7.67 6.56 -14.42
CA LEU A 92 -7.53 7.89 -13.82
C LEU A 92 -8.69 8.85 -14.14
N ASP A 93 -9.52 8.56 -15.15
CA ASP A 93 -10.68 9.40 -15.48
C ASP A 93 -11.66 9.52 -14.30
N ASN A 94 -11.78 8.43 -13.53
CA ASN A 94 -12.67 8.33 -12.37
C ASN A 94 -11.93 8.47 -11.03
N LEU A 95 -10.66 8.90 -11.06
CA LEU A 95 -9.84 9.01 -9.86
C LEU A 95 -9.18 10.40 -9.77
N MET A 96 -9.45 11.12 -8.69
CA MET A 96 -8.72 12.32 -8.32
C MET A 96 -7.70 11.96 -7.23
N VAL A 97 -6.44 12.35 -7.43
CA VAL A 97 -5.36 12.04 -6.49
C VAL A 97 -4.87 13.32 -5.84
N MET A 98 -4.81 13.32 -4.52
CA MET A 98 -4.36 14.47 -3.72
C MET A 98 -3.35 14.02 -2.66
N THR A 99 -2.44 14.91 -2.32
CA THR A 99 -1.55 14.80 -1.16
C THR A 99 -1.44 16.16 -0.48
N ALA A 100 -0.76 16.22 0.66
CA ALA A 100 -0.39 17.48 1.27
C ALA A 100 1.13 17.55 1.40
N ASP A 101 1.67 18.74 1.20
CA ASP A 101 3.08 19.04 1.47
C ASP A 101 3.37 19.17 2.98
N GLU A 102 4.62 19.47 3.33
CA GLU A 102 5.06 19.65 4.72
C GLU A 102 4.40 20.83 5.42
N ASN A 103 3.90 21.82 4.66
CA ASN A 103 3.19 23.00 5.16
C ASN A 103 1.68 22.75 5.29
N GLY A 104 1.18 21.58 4.84
CA GLY A 104 -0.23 21.24 4.83
C GLY A 104 -0.99 21.80 3.61
N GLU A 105 -0.27 22.30 2.58
CA GLU A 105 -0.88 22.71 1.31
C GLU A 105 -1.24 21.50 0.46
N VAL A 106 -2.41 21.54 -0.18
CA VAL A 106 -2.92 20.44 -0.98
C VAL A 106 -2.36 20.47 -2.38
N ILE A 107 -1.66 19.39 -2.73
CA ILE A 107 -1.21 19.11 -4.09
C ILE A 107 -2.23 18.17 -4.73
N SER A 108 -2.79 18.57 -5.88
CA SER A 108 -3.67 17.72 -6.70
C SER A 108 -2.98 17.32 -7.98
N PHE A 109 -3.20 16.09 -8.40
CA PHE A 109 -2.59 15.55 -9.61
C PHE A 109 -3.65 15.31 -10.68
N ASP A 110 -3.52 15.98 -11.81
CA ASP A 110 -4.42 15.86 -12.96
C ASP A 110 -3.88 14.87 -14.01
N THR A 111 -2.58 14.57 -13.97
CA THR A 111 -1.91 13.70 -14.93
C THR A 111 -0.94 12.74 -14.26
N ILE A 112 -0.64 11.65 -14.96
CA ILE A 112 0.34 10.67 -14.50
C ILE A 112 1.76 11.26 -14.51
N GLU A 113 2.04 12.19 -15.40
CA GLU A 113 3.32 12.90 -15.51
C GLU A 113 3.58 13.75 -14.28
N ALA A 114 2.57 14.49 -13.79
CA ALA A 114 2.66 15.27 -12.57
C ALA A 114 2.91 14.38 -11.33
N MET A 115 2.27 13.20 -11.28
CA MET A 115 2.54 12.21 -10.22
C MET A 115 3.97 11.67 -10.27
N LYS A 116 4.51 11.43 -11.46
CA LYS A 116 5.91 10.98 -11.64
C LYS A 116 6.88 12.04 -11.17
N GLU A 117 6.71 13.28 -11.64
CA GLU A 117 7.56 14.41 -11.23
C GLU A 117 7.55 14.58 -9.71
N TYR A 118 6.37 14.47 -9.08
CA TYR A 118 6.24 14.48 -7.62
C TYR A 118 7.04 13.34 -6.98
N THR A 119 6.90 12.11 -7.48
CA THR A 119 7.60 10.96 -6.88
C THR A 119 9.11 10.98 -7.11
N ASP A 120 9.60 11.62 -8.18
CA ASP A 120 11.02 11.77 -8.46
C ASP A 120 11.69 12.82 -7.55
N THR A 121 10.91 13.81 -7.09
CA THR A 121 11.41 14.92 -6.27
C THR A 121 11.17 14.78 -4.76
N HIS A 122 10.23 13.94 -4.33
CA HIS A 122 9.79 13.80 -2.94
C HIS A 122 10.04 12.40 -2.37
N GLU A 123 11.06 11.68 -2.86
CA GLU A 123 11.35 10.36 -2.34
C GLU A 123 11.76 10.42 -0.85
N PRO A 124 11.02 9.74 0.05
CA PRO A 124 11.35 9.77 1.46
C PRO A 124 12.67 9.05 1.74
N ALA A 125 13.40 9.53 2.74
CA ALA A 125 14.63 8.88 3.16
C ALA A 125 14.37 7.40 3.54
N PRO A 126 15.27 6.49 3.15
CA PRO A 126 15.14 5.07 3.49
C PRO A 126 15.06 4.86 4.99
N ASN A 127 14.23 3.92 5.44
CA ASN A 127 14.12 3.60 6.86
C ASN A 127 15.45 3.06 7.40
N PRO A 128 16.05 3.69 8.43
CA PRO A 128 17.35 3.25 8.98
C PRO A 128 17.37 1.79 9.45
N LYS A 129 16.24 1.26 9.96
CA LYS A 129 16.13 -0.14 10.37
C LYS A 129 16.22 -1.09 9.16
N VAL A 130 15.64 -0.71 8.04
CA VAL A 130 15.70 -1.48 6.78
C VAL A 130 17.12 -1.47 6.25
N LEU A 131 17.77 -0.31 6.22
CA LEU A 131 19.18 -0.20 5.79
C LEU A 131 20.12 -1.07 6.65
N ALA A 132 20.00 -1.01 7.97
CA ALA A 132 20.80 -1.84 8.88
C ALA A 132 20.55 -3.35 8.67
N ALA A 133 19.30 -3.75 8.39
CA ALA A 133 18.98 -5.14 8.10
C ALA A 133 19.56 -5.59 6.75
N LEU A 134 19.52 -4.75 5.73
CA LEU A 134 20.13 -5.03 4.42
C LEU A 134 21.65 -5.17 4.55
N GLU A 135 22.32 -4.24 5.24
CA GLU A 135 23.75 -4.33 5.49
C GLU A 135 24.17 -5.62 6.22
N LYS A 136 23.33 -6.07 7.17
CA LYS A 136 23.55 -7.33 7.86
C LYS A 136 23.46 -8.51 6.91
N ILE A 137 22.44 -8.54 6.04
CA ILE A 137 22.21 -9.61 5.07
C ILE A 137 23.30 -9.63 3.99
N ASP A 138 23.77 -8.46 3.56
CA ASP A 138 24.82 -8.35 2.54
C ASP A 138 26.18 -8.91 3.03
N LYS A 139 26.46 -8.80 4.32
CA LYS A 139 27.67 -9.36 4.93
C LYS A 139 27.63 -10.88 5.13
N MET A 140 26.47 -11.52 4.98
CA MET A 140 26.30 -12.95 5.14
C MET A 140 26.81 -13.70 3.89
N SER A 141 27.44 -14.86 4.11
CA SER A 141 27.69 -15.84 3.05
C SER A 141 26.34 -16.34 2.45
N ARG A 142 26.43 -17.02 1.33
CA ARG A 142 25.23 -17.62 0.70
C ARG A 142 24.51 -18.59 1.63
N GLU A 143 25.25 -19.42 2.35
CA GLU A 143 24.76 -20.43 3.28
C GLU A 143 24.11 -19.80 4.51
N GLU A 144 24.71 -18.72 5.04
CA GLU A 144 24.15 -17.96 6.14
C GLU A 144 22.86 -17.24 5.75
N ARG A 145 22.80 -16.59 4.56
CA ARG A 145 21.58 -15.98 4.03
C ARG A 145 20.47 -17.01 3.83
N TRP A 146 20.79 -18.18 3.29
CA TRP A 146 19.83 -19.26 3.13
C TRP A 146 19.27 -19.72 4.48
N THR A 147 20.12 -19.91 5.47
CA THR A 147 19.75 -20.30 6.83
C THR A 147 18.88 -19.23 7.49
N TYR A 148 19.25 -17.96 7.34
CA TYR A 148 18.49 -16.82 7.84
C TYR A 148 17.05 -16.83 7.27
N TRP A 149 16.91 -16.83 5.95
CA TRP A 149 15.60 -16.81 5.32
C TRP A 149 14.76 -18.05 5.61
N LYS A 150 15.38 -19.23 5.63
CA LYS A 150 14.70 -20.47 6.02
C LYS A 150 14.12 -20.36 7.43
N ASN A 151 14.87 -19.83 8.38
CA ASN A 151 14.42 -19.66 9.75
C ASN A 151 13.33 -18.59 9.88
N GLU A 152 13.48 -17.44 9.21
CA GLU A 152 12.48 -16.38 9.26
C GLU A 152 11.15 -16.81 8.60
N LEU A 153 11.20 -17.33 7.39
CA LEU A 153 10.00 -17.69 6.64
C LEU A 153 9.26 -18.90 7.23
N SER A 154 9.97 -19.82 7.92
CA SER A 154 9.33 -20.97 8.59
C SER A 154 8.37 -20.57 9.70
N LYS A 155 8.52 -19.38 10.29
CA LYS A 155 7.64 -18.84 11.33
C LYS A 155 6.26 -18.42 10.80
N CYS A 156 6.10 -18.30 9.49
CA CYS A 156 4.86 -17.83 8.87
C CYS A 156 3.68 -18.74 9.23
N ILE A 157 2.57 -18.16 9.67
CA ILE A 157 1.33 -18.89 10.00
C ILE A 157 0.31 -18.89 8.85
N ARG A 158 0.69 -18.38 7.67
CA ARG A 158 -0.20 -18.32 6.50
C ARG A 158 -1.48 -17.53 6.70
N CYS A 159 -1.45 -16.46 7.52
CA CYS A 159 -2.62 -15.60 7.78
C CYS A 159 -2.98 -14.68 6.59
N TYR A 160 -2.12 -14.58 5.59
CA TYR A 160 -2.30 -13.74 4.39
C TYR A 160 -2.47 -12.23 4.62
N ALA A 161 -2.25 -11.72 5.83
CA ALA A 161 -2.33 -10.30 6.13
C ALA A 161 -1.41 -9.44 5.23
N CYS A 162 -0.19 -9.92 4.97
CA CYS A 162 0.75 -9.27 4.06
C CYS A 162 0.24 -9.18 2.60
N ARG A 163 -0.57 -10.16 2.15
CA ARG A 163 -1.23 -10.12 0.84
C ARG A 163 -2.38 -9.12 0.85
N ALA A 164 -3.20 -9.14 1.89
CA ALA A 164 -4.37 -8.26 2.01
C ALA A 164 -3.98 -6.77 2.11
N ALA A 165 -2.85 -6.48 2.77
CA ALA A 165 -2.35 -5.12 2.93
C ALA A 165 -1.61 -4.58 1.69
N CYS A 166 -1.14 -5.46 0.78
CA CYS A 166 -0.37 -5.02 -0.38
C CYS A 166 -1.29 -4.57 -1.53
N PRO A 167 -1.22 -3.30 -1.96
CA PRO A 167 -2.07 -2.80 -3.06
C PRO A 167 -1.78 -3.44 -4.41
N LEU A 168 -0.58 -4.02 -4.56
CA LEU A 168 -0.16 -4.70 -5.80
C LEU A 168 -0.50 -6.20 -5.80
N CYS A 169 -1.06 -6.74 -4.70
CA CYS A 169 -1.62 -8.09 -4.63
C CYS A 169 -3.12 -8.10 -4.95
N TYR A 170 -3.51 -7.58 -6.09
CA TYR A 170 -4.90 -7.37 -6.49
C TYR A 170 -5.59 -8.59 -7.15
N CYS A 171 -4.90 -9.71 -7.33
CA CYS A 171 -5.51 -10.92 -7.91
C CYS A 171 -6.67 -11.42 -7.05
N ASN A 172 -7.84 -11.64 -7.65
CA ASN A 172 -9.03 -12.19 -6.97
C ASN A 172 -8.73 -13.58 -6.39
N ARG A 173 -8.01 -14.41 -7.14
CA ARG A 173 -7.49 -15.71 -6.69
C ARG A 173 -5.98 -15.72 -6.84
N CYS A 174 -5.29 -15.98 -5.74
CA CYS A 174 -3.83 -16.07 -5.75
C CYS A 174 -3.41 -17.47 -6.22
N ILE A 175 -2.57 -17.54 -7.23
CA ILE A 175 -2.06 -18.81 -7.78
C ILE A 175 -1.29 -19.63 -6.74
N THR A 176 -0.71 -18.99 -5.73
CA THR A 176 -0.01 -19.67 -4.64
C THR A 176 -0.93 -20.17 -3.53
N GLU A 177 -2.18 -19.73 -3.54
CA GLU A 177 -3.21 -20.10 -2.56
C GLU A 177 -4.20 -21.10 -3.16
N VAL A 178 -4.56 -20.87 -4.43
CA VAL A 178 -5.51 -21.71 -5.17
C VAL A 178 -4.86 -22.19 -6.44
N ASN A 179 -4.29 -23.39 -6.42
CA ASN A 179 -3.68 -24.02 -7.58
C ASN A 179 -4.24 -25.42 -7.80
N CYS A 180 -4.31 -25.84 -9.07
CA CYS A 180 -4.83 -27.15 -9.47
C CYS A 180 -3.92 -27.76 -10.54
N PRO A 181 -3.27 -28.89 -10.27
CA PRO A 181 -3.25 -29.58 -8.96
C PRO A 181 -2.62 -28.73 -7.86
N GLN A 182 -2.87 -29.07 -6.60
CA GLN A 182 -2.37 -28.33 -5.44
C GLN A 182 -0.87 -28.60 -5.25
N TRP A 183 -0.02 -27.68 -5.71
CA TRP A 183 1.44 -27.77 -5.61
C TRP A 183 2.01 -27.16 -4.34
N ILE A 184 1.42 -26.05 -3.88
CA ILE A 184 1.78 -25.42 -2.62
C ILE A 184 0.71 -25.78 -1.60
N GLU A 185 1.10 -26.47 -0.56
CA GLU A 185 0.17 -26.87 0.49
C GLU A 185 -0.48 -25.66 1.18
N PRO A 186 -1.80 -25.67 1.44
CA PRO A 186 -2.51 -24.53 2.00
C PRO A 186 -2.24 -24.31 3.48
N TRP A 187 -1.85 -25.36 4.22
CA TRP A 187 -1.54 -25.25 5.64
C TRP A 187 -0.12 -24.75 5.91
N SER A 188 0.09 -24.26 7.13
CA SER A 188 1.38 -23.75 7.57
C SER A 188 2.33 -24.91 7.88
N ALA A 189 3.38 -25.06 7.05
CA ALA A 189 4.51 -25.94 7.26
C ALA A 189 5.78 -25.24 6.75
N PRO A 190 6.98 -25.57 7.28
CA PRO A 190 8.21 -24.84 6.93
C PRO A 190 8.47 -24.73 5.43
N LEU A 191 8.29 -25.82 4.68
CA LEU A 191 8.50 -25.82 3.23
C LEU A 191 7.44 -24.99 2.51
N SER A 192 6.16 -25.24 2.76
CA SER A 192 5.07 -24.54 2.10
C SER A 192 5.05 -23.05 2.44
N ASN A 193 5.51 -22.65 3.63
CA ASN A 193 5.67 -21.25 4.00
C ASN A 193 6.77 -20.57 3.18
N MET A 194 7.90 -21.23 2.97
CA MET A 194 8.97 -20.75 2.09
C MET A 194 8.48 -20.60 0.64
N GLU A 195 7.83 -21.63 0.10
CA GLU A 195 7.30 -21.61 -1.26
C GLU A 195 6.30 -20.45 -1.45
N TRP A 196 5.39 -20.26 -0.51
CA TRP A 196 4.46 -19.14 -0.48
C TRP A 196 5.18 -17.79 -0.54
N GLN A 197 6.13 -17.56 0.37
CA GLN A 197 6.82 -16.27 0.47
C GLN A 197 7.73 -16.00 -0.73
N ILE A 198 8.45 -17.02 -1.22
CA ILE A 198 9.30 -16.90 -2.41
C ILE A 198 8.45 -16.54 -3.63
N ASN A 199 7.34 -17.26 -3.88
CA ASN A 199 6.45 -16.94 -4.99
C ASN A 199 5.89 -15.52 -4.88
N ARG A 200 5.49 -15.10 -3.67
CA ARG A 200 4.99 -13.75 -3.45
C ARG A 200 6.05 -12.69 -3.75
N VAL A 201 7.28 -12.89 -3.30
CA VAL A 201 8.40 -11.97 -3.58
C VAL A 201 8.70 -11.91 -5.07
N MET A 202 8.72 -13.05 -5.76
CA MET A 202 8.91 -13.10 -7.22
C MET A 202 7.84 -12.30 -7.96
N HIS A 203 6.56 -12.37 -7.54
CA HIS A 203 5.49 -11.58 -8.13
C HIS A 203 5.62 -10.07 -7.85
N MET A 204 6.32 -9.68 -6.80
CA MET A 204 6.53 -8.27 -6.44
C MET A 204 7.84 -7.70 -6.98
N SER A 205 8.74 -8.53 -7.46
CA SER A 205 10.04 -8.10 -8.01
C SER A 205 9.82 -7.13 -9.18
N GLY A 206 10.46 -5.98 -9.11
CA GLY A 206 10.33 -4.90 -10.11
C GLY A 206 9.02 -4.10 -10.05
N ARG A 207 8.06 -4.49 -9.21
CA ARG A 207 6.76 -3.81 -9.05
C ARG A 207 6.62 -3.13 -7.70
N CYS A 208 7.29 -3.65 -6.67
CA CYS A 208 7.18 -3.17 -5.31
C CYS A 208 7.57 -1.70 -5.18
N VAL A 209 6.70 -0.90 -4.56
CA VAL A 209 6.93 0.53 -4.31
C VAL A 209 7.64 0.83 -3.00
N GLY A 210 7.94 -0.20 -2.19
CA GLY A 210 8.66 -0.05 -0.93
C GLY A 210 7.83 0.52 0.24
N CYS A 211 6.49 0.49 0.18
CA CYS A 211 5.63 1.12 1.19
C CYS A 211 5.68 0.46 2.59
N GLY A 212 6.21 -0.77 2.73
CA GLY A 212 6.34 -1.45 4.02
C GLY A 212 5.05 -2.05 4.60
N GLU A 213 3.88 -1.86 3.98
CA GLU A 213 2.59 -2.32 4.51
C GLU A 213 2.54 -3.83 4.77
N CYS A 214 3.19 -4.63 3.93
CA CYS A 214 3.25 -6.07 4.12
C CYS A 214 3.99 -6.47 5.40
N ALA A 215 5.04 -5.76 5.76
CA ALA A 215 5.78 -5.99 7.00
C ALA A 215 4.98 -5.48 8.20
N ALA A 216 4.39 -4.28 8.09
CA ALA A 216 3.55 -3.70 9.15
C ALA A 216 2.30 -4.52 9.47
N ALA A 217 1.74 -5.22 8.48
CA ALA A 217 0.58 -6.09 8.66
C ALA A 217 0.93 -7.49 9.19
N CYS A 218 2.21 -7.86 9.27
CA CYS A 218 2.61 -9.18 9.73
C CYS A 218 2.53 -9.29 11.26
N PRO A 219 1.68 -10.17 11.83
CA PRO A 219 1.56 -10.30 13.28
C PRO A 219 2.79 -10.95 13.95
N LEU A 220 3.74 -11.43 13.16
CA LEU A 220 4.96 -12.11 13.61
C LEU A 220 6.22 -11.31 13.26
N ASP A 221 6.09 -10.09 12.84
CA ASP A 221 7.20 -9.19 12.47
C ASP A 221 8.20 -9.81 11.49
N LEU A 222 7.72 -10.64 10.56
CA LEU A 222 8.58 -11.24 9.54
C LEU A 222 9.17 -10.16 8.63
N PRO A 223 10.45 -10.26 8.24
CA PRO A 223 11.14 -9.25 7.44
C PRO A 223 10.74 -9.31 5.96
N ILE A 224 9.43 -9.30 5.68
CA ILE A 224 8.85 -9.49 4.33
C ILE A 224 9.12 -8.29 3.41
N GLY A 225 9.45 -7.14 3.98
CA GLY A 225 9.73 -5.91 3.24
C GLY A 225 11.20 -5.77 2.79
N LEU A 226 12.08 -6.70 3.21
CA LEU A 226 13.47 -6.80 2.78
C LEU A 226 13.57 -7.64 1.51
#